data_41f6f80d420f962d0659722f6b81bb31
#
_entry.id   41f6f80d420f962d0659722f6b81bb31
#
_cell.length_a   1.000
_cell.length_b   1.000
_cell.length_c   1.000
_cell.angle_alpha   90.00
_cell.angle_beta   90.00
_cell.angle_gamma   90.00
#
_symmetry.space_group_name_H-M   'P 1'
#
loop_
_entity.id
_entity.type
_entity.pdbx_description
1 polymer ?
#
loop_
_entity_poly.entity_id
_entity_poly.type
_entity_poly.pdbx_seq_one_letter_code
_entity_poly.pdbx_strand_id
1 'polypeptide(L)'
;VSLLYCIPYVGMLLSIAICPLVIPHQWEKWRWAFVLFWSVLFLVPFAMAFGAPTMLDQLLHSMIGDYLTFIVLLFGLFCVAGNICLEGDLAGTPKTNLILLLIGTLLASWIGTTGASMVMIRPLLRANQWRSRCVHTVVFFIFLVSNIGGSLTPIGDPPLLMGFMRGVPFQWTLIHMLPVMALNVVLLLILYYIMDSRAYKKDLAAGRKPLTGGAK
;
A
#
# COMPACT_ATOMS: atom_id res chain seq x y z
N VAL A 1 22.88 13.17 -19.10
CA VAL A 1 23.28 12.36 -17.90
C VAL A 1 23.52 10.94 -18.38
N SER A 2 24.70 10.36 -18.07
CA SER A 2 25.03 8.98 -18.45
C SER A 2 24.15 7.98 -17.69
N LEU A 3 23.78 6.86 -18.32
CA LEU A 3 23.06 5.75 -17.69
C LEU A 3 23.77 5.17 -16.45
N LEU A 4 25.08 5.42 -16.31
CA LEU A 4 25.86 5.02 -15.14
C LEU A 4 25.35 5.63 -13.83
N TYR A 5 24.72 6.81 -13.87
CA TYR A 5 24.11 7.44 -12.69
C TYR A 5 22.84 6.74 -12.21
N CYS A 6 22.26 5.82 -13.00
CA CYS A 6 21.15 4.98 -12.56
C CYS A 6 21.62 3.80 -11.67
N ILE A 7 22.91 3.42 -11.70
CA ILE A 7 23.42 2.27 -10.94
C ILE A 7 23.18 2.41 -9.42
N PRO A 8 23.49 3.54 -8.76
CA PRO A 8 23.22 3.69 -7.33
C PRO A 8 21.73 3.58 -6.99
N TYR A 9 20.87 4.10 -7.85
CA TYR A 9 19.40 4.01 -7.66
C TYR A 9 18.91 2.55 -7.77
N VAL A 10 19.32 1.82 -8.81
CA VAL A 10 18.98 0.41 -8.98
C VAL A 10 19.54 -0.43 -7.83
N GLY A 11 20.80 -0.18 -7.42
CA GLY A 11 21.42 -0.83 -6.29
C GLY A 11 20.68 -0.60 -4.97
N MET A 12 20.19 0.61 -4.74
CA MET A 12 19.35 0.95 -3.58
C MET A 12 18.04 0.17 -3.61
N LEU A 13 17.33 0.13 -4.75
CA LEU A 13 16.08 -0.62 -4.90
C LEU A 13 16.29 -2.12 -4.67
N LEU A 14 17.35 -2.70 -5.25
CA LEU A 14 17.69 -4.10 -5.04
C LEU A 14 18.05 -4.39 -3.57
N SER A 15 18.75 -3.47 -2.91
CA SER A 15 19.07 -3.61 -1.49
C SER A 15 17.78 -3.63 -0.63
N ILE A 16 16.83 -2.75 -0.90
CA ILE A 16 15.54 -2.71 -0.20
C ILE A 16 14.71 -3.98 -0.46
N ALA A 17 14.77 -4.53 -1.67
CA ALA A 17 13.99 -5.72 -2.02
C ALA A 17 14.60 -7.03 -1.50
N ILE A 18 15.93 -7.17 -1.57
CA ILE A 18 16.62 -8.44 -1.33
C ILE A 18 17.14 -8.55 0.11
N CYS A 19 17.77 -7.48 0.65
CA CYS A 19 18.43 -7.55 1.96
C CYS A 19 17.51 -7.94 3.11
N PRO A 20 16.25 -7.46 3.20
CA PRO A 20 15.33 -7.89 4.27
C PRO A 20 15.01 -9.38 4.21
N LEU A 21 15.04 -10.00 3.02
CA LEU A 21 14.74 -11.42 2.83
C LEU A 21 15.96 -12.31 3.13
N VAL A 22 17.17 -11.88 2.74
CA VAL A 22 18.38 -12.69 2.85
C VAL A 22 19.09 -12.47 4.19
N ILE A 23 19.14 -11.24 4.67
CA ILE A 23 19.87 -10.84 5.88
C ILE A 23 19.03 -9.97 6.81
N PRO A 24 17.84 -10.42 7.29
CA PRO A 24 16.88 -9.59 8.01
C PRO A 24 17.48 -8.89 9.23
N HIS A 25 18.22 -9.62 10.07
CA HIS A 25 18.80 -9.08 11.29
C HIS A 25 19.89 -8.01 11.03
N GLN A 26 20.73 -8.21 10.02
CA GLN A 26 21.74 -7.23 9.65
C GLN A 26 21.11 -6.02 8.96
N TRP A 27 20.06 -6.22 8.16
CA TRP A 27 19.33 -5.15 7.51
C TRP A 27 18.70 -4.18 8.52
N GLU A 28 18.03 -4.66 9.54
CA GLU A 28 17.45 -3.79 10.57
C GLU A 28 18.50 -2.92 11.27
N LYS A 29 19.66 -3.50 11.56
CA LYS A 29 20.75 -2.78 12.23
C LYS A 29 21.48 -1.79 11.31
N TRP A 30 21.72 -2.15 10.05
CA TRP A 30 22.62 -1.42 9.13
C TRP A 30 21.90 -0.72 7.98
N ARG A 31 20.55 -0.69 7.96
CA ARG A 31 19.78 -0.06 6.88
C ARG A 31 20.25 1.36 6.54
N TRP A 32 20.59 2.15 7.55
CA TRP A 32 21.11 3.50 7.36
C TRP A 32 22.45 3.55 6.64
N ALA A 33 23.32 2.56 6.90
CA ALA A 33 24.60 2.46 6.21
C ALA A 33 24.43 2.14 4.72
N PHE A 34 23.46 1.28 4.36
CA PHE A 34 23.10 1.01 2.96
C PHE A 34 22.58 2.27 2.27
N VAL A 35 21.69 3.03 2.93
CA VAL A 35 21.18 4.29 2.40
C VAL A 35 22.32 5.28 2.18
N LEU A 36 23.17 5.49 3.17
CA LEU A 36 24.32 6.39 3.07
C LEU A 36 25.30 5.95 1.97
N PHE A 37 25.62 4.67 1.88
CA PHE A 37 26.52 4.13 0.88
C PHE A 37 26.04 4.46 -0.54
N TRP A 38 24.79 4.12 -0.89
CA TRP A 38 24.23 4.39 -2.21
C TRP A 38 24.06 5.89 -2.48
N SER A 39 23.71 6.68 -1.46
CA SER A 39 23.61 8.13 -1.59
C SER A 39 24.98 8.79 -1.87
N VAL A 40 26.01 8.40 -1.15
CA VAL A 40 27.37 8.91 -1.37
C VAL A 40 27.90 8.47 -2.74
N LEU A 41 27.64 7.22 -3.13
CA LEU A 41 28.04 6.68 -4.44
C LEU A 41 27.39 7.44 -5.61
N PHE A 42 26.22 8.05 -5.40
CA PHE A 42 25.58 8.94 -6.37
C PHE A 42 26.11 10.36 -6.28
N LEU A 43 26.11 10.95 -5.07
CA LEU A 43 26.40 12.37 -4.87
C LEU A 43 27.83 12.76 -5.20
N VAL A 44 28.80 11.92 -4.86
CA VAL A 44 30.22 12.25 -5.10
C VAL A 44 30.56 12.35 -6.59
N PRO A 45 30.25 11.34 -7.44
CA PRO A 45 30.48 11.47 -8.88
C PRO A 45 29.66 12.58 -9.53
N PHE A 46 28.44 12.82 -9.03
CA PHE A 46 27.60 13.89 -9.54
C PHE A 46 28.20 15.27 -9.23
N ALA A 47 28.69 15.48 -8.01
CA ALA A 47 29.37 16.73 -7.62
C ALA A 47 30.67 16.95 -8.41
N MET A 48 31.41 15.89 -8.70
CA MET A 48 32.65 15.98 -9.49
C MET A 48 32.36 16.32 -10.95
N ALA A 49 31.25 15.84 -11.52
CA ALA A 49 30.90 16.04 -12.93
C ALA A 49 30.20 17.36 -13.19
N PHE A 50 29.34 17.82 -12.28
CA PHE A 50 28.45 18.98 -12.49
C PHE A 50 28.74 20.15 -11.54
N GLY A 51 29.66 19.97 -10.61
CA GLY A 51 30.02 20.98 -9.60
C GLY A 51 29.17 20.91 -8.32
N ALA A 52 29.78 21.24 -7.20
CA ALA A 52 29.14 21.20 -5.88
C ALA A 52 27.92 22.15 -5.75
N PRO A 53 27.94 23.37 -6.32
CA PRO A 53 26.75 24.26 -6.26
C PRO A 53 25.53 23.65 -6.95
N THR A 54 25.71 23.06 -8.15
CA THR A 54 24.64 22.40 -8.89
C THR A 54 24.10 21.17 -8.14
N MET A 55 24.98 20.39 -7.54
CA MET A 55 24.57 19.26 -6.70
C MET A 55 23.74 19.72 -5.52
N LEU A 56 24.16 20.77 -4.83
CA LEU A 56 23.44 21.30 -3.66
C LEU A 56 22.08 21.86 -4.04
N ASP A 57 21.99 22.57 -5.15
CA ASP A 57 20.72 23.12 -5.66
C ASP A 57 19.72 22.00 -6.01
N GLN A 58 20.16 20.97 -6.75
CA GLN A 58 19.33 19.82 -7.06
C GLN A 58 18.92 19.01 -5.80
N LEU A 59 19.82 18.88 -4.84
CA LEU A 59 19.52 18.20 -3.58
C LEU A 59 18.46 18.97 -2.77
N LEU A 60 18.62 20.28 -2.65
CA LEU A 60 17.67 21.14 -1.96
C LEU A 60 16.31 21.15 -2.67
N HIS A 61 16.30 21.22 -4.00
CA HIS A 61 15.07 21.14 -4.77
C HIS A 61 14.34 19.81 -4.54
N SER A 62 15.05 18.69 -4.58
CA SER A 62 14.44 17.36 -4.32
C SER A 62 13.99 17.21 -2.86
N MET A 63 14.74 17.74 -1.89
CA MET A 63 14.37 17.64 -0.48
C MET A 63 13.18 18.53 -0.11
N ILE A 64 13.17 19.77 -0.57
CA ILE A 64 12.14 20.75 -0.21
C ILE A 64 10.95 20.68 -1.19
N GLY A 65 11.22 20.64 -2.50
CA GLY A 65 10.19 20.63 -3.53
C GLY A 65 9.43 19.31 -3.59
N ASP A 66 10.15 18.20 -3.73
CA ASP A 66 9.51 16.90 -3.93
C ASP A 66 9.21 16.18 -2.59
N TYR A 67 10.26 15.95 -1.77
CA TYR A 67 10.14 15.12 -0.58
C TYR A 67 9.28 15.74 0.53
N LEU A 68 9.54 16.99 0.90
CA LEU A 68 8.79 17.66 1.97
C LEU A 68 7.32 17.82 1.59
N THR A 69 7.05 18.23 0.36
CA THR A 69 5.66 18.34 -0.16
C THR A 69 4.94 16.99 -0.10
N PHE A 70 5.60 15.93 -0.50
CA PHE A 70 5.07 14.57 -0.43
C PHE A 70 4.78 14.13 1.02
N ILE A 71 5.70 14.37 1.96
CA ILE A 71 5.53 14.02 3.37
C ILE A 71 4.38 14.81 4.02
N VAL A 72 4.28 16.10 3.75
CA VAL A 72 3.18 16.95 4.27
C VAL A 72 1.83 16.43 3.78
N LEU A 73 1.75 16.05 2.50
CA LEU A 73 0.52 15.51 1.93
C LEU A 73 0.16 14.17 2.54
N LEU A 74 1.11 13.24 2.67
CA LEU A 74 0.89 11.96 3.36
C LEU A 74 0.46 12.18 4.81
N PHE A 75 1.10 13.08 5.52
CA PHE A 75 0.74 13.40 6.91
C PHE A 75 -0.71 13.90 7.00
N GLY A 76 -1.13 14.78 6.10
CA GLY A 76 -2.52 15.24 6.01
C GLY A 76 -3.51 14.10 5.79
N LEU A 77 -3.22 13.21 4.84
CA LEU A 77 -4.03 12.01 4.58
C LEU A 77 -4.10 11.08 5.81
N PHE A 78 -2.98 10.88 6.52
CA PHE A 78 -2.96 10.08 7.75
C PHE A 78 -3.79 10.70 8.87
N CYS A 79 -3.72 12.01 9.05
CA CYS A 79 -4.52 12.71 10.07
C CYS A 79 -6.02 12.55 9.81
N VAL A 80 -6.46 12.62 8.56
CA VAL A 80 -7.88 12.45 8.19
C VAL A 80 -8.31 10.99 8.36
N ALA A 81 -7.54 10.04 7.82
CA ALA A 81 -7.89 8.63 7.83
C ALA A 81 -7.82 8.01 9.24
N GLY A 82 -6.89 8.45 10.08
CA GLY A 82 -6.67 7.89 11.41
C GLY A 82 -7.81 8.09 12.40
N ASN A 83 -8.70 9.06 12.13
CA ASN A 83 -9.85 9.37 12.99
C ASN A 83 -11.13 8.63 12.60
N ILE A 84 -11.13 7.84 11.52
CA ILE A 84 -12.30 7.10 11.08
C ILE A 84 -12.26 5.70 11.71
N CYS A 85 -13.24 5.41 12.59
CA CYS A 85 -13.47 4.09 13.14
C CYS A 85 -14.81 3.57 12.64
N LEU A 86 -14.82 2.39 12.04
CA LEU A 86 -16.04 1.66 11.71
C LEU A 86 -16.34 0.69 12.84
N GLU A 87 -17.43 0.93 13.56
CA GLU A 87 -17.96 0.03 14.59
C GLU A 87 -19.19 -0.68 14.04
N GLY A 88 -19.26 -2.00 14.24
CA GLY A 88 -20.42 -2.79 13.85
C GLY A 88 -20.23 -4.26 14.18
N ASP A 89 -21.32 -4.90 14.59
CA ASP A 89 -21.38 -6.34 14.85
C ASP A 89 -21.58 -7.11 13.54
N LEU A 90 -20.50 -7.29 12.82
CA LEU A 90 -20.51 -8.00 11.55
C LEU A 90 -20.05 -9.45 11.76
N ALA A 91 -20.90 -10.40 11.40
CA ALA A 91 -20.51 -11.81 11.32
C ALA A 91 -19.68 -12.04 10.05
N GLY A 92 -18.47 -12.60 10.20
CA GLY A 92 -17.57 -12.91 9.09
C GLY A 92 -18.06 -14.05 8.21
N THR A 93 -19.12 -13.79 7.45
CA THR A 93 -19.59 -14.68 6.39
C THR A 93 -18.88 -14.35 5.07
N PRO A 94 -18.84 -15.27 4.10
CA PRO A 94 -18.22 -15.00 2.81
C PRO A 94 -18.79 -13.77 2.08
N LYS A 95 -20.10 -13.54 2.23
CA LYS A 95 -20.74 -12.34 1.66
C LYS A 95 -20.33 -11.05 2.37
N THR A 96 -20.33 -11.06 3.70
CA THR A 96 -19.90 -9.91 4.51
C THR A 96 -18.46 -9.54 4.23
N ASN A 97 -17.57 -10.53 4.20
CA ASN A 97 -16.15 -10.32 3.88
C ASN A 97 -15.95 -9.75 2.47
N LEU A 98 -16.69 -10.27 1.48
CA LEU A 98 -16.64 -9.77 0.11
C LEU A 98 -17.07 -8.31 0.02
N ILE A 99 -18.15 -7.94 0.71
CA ILE A 99 -18.65 -6.55 0.77
C ILE A 99 -17.62 -5.64 1.45
N LEU A 100 -17.03 -6.08 2.57
CA LEU A 100 -16.00 -5.31 3.27
C LEU A 100 -14.76 -5.09 2.39
N LEU A 101 -14.32 -6.12 1.67
CA LEU A 101 -13.20 -6.00 0.72
C LEU A 101 -13.54 -5.04 -0.43
N LEU A 102 -14.74 -5.12 -0.99
CA LEU A 102 -15.18 -4.24 -2.07
C LEU A 102 -15.26 -2.77 -1.60
N ILE A 103 -15.88 -2.53 -0.44
CA ILE A 103 -15.97 -1.18 0.15
C ILE A 103 -14.56 -0.64 0.42
N GLY A 104 -13.68 -1.44 1.03
CA GLY A 104 -12.29 -1.04 1.30
C GLY A 104 -11.53 -0.72 0.02
N THR A 105 -11.72 -1.49 -1.04
CA THR A 105 -11.10 -1.24 -2.36
C THR A 105 -11.55 0.09 -2.96
N LEU A 106 -12.84 0.39 -2.90
CA LEU A 106 -13.37 1.67 -3.39
C LEU A 106 -12.90 2.86 -2.54
N LEU A 107 -12.89 2.71 -1.21
CA LEU A 107 -12.39 3.73 -0.30
C LEU A 107 -10.90 4.03 -0.54
N ALA A 108 -10.11 3.02 -0.84
CA ALA A 108 -8.67 3.18 -1.07
C ALA A 108 -8.34 4.14 -2.21
N SER A 109 -9.19 4.23 -3.21
CA SER A 109 -9.06 5.22 -4.30
C SER A 109 -9.24 6.67 -3.85
N TRP A 110 -9.96 6.92 -2.75
CA TRP A 110 -10.31 8.28 -2.30
C TRP A 110 -9.53 8.76 -1.07
N ILE A 111 -9.27 7.86 -0.12
CA ILE A 111 -8.56 8.20 1.13
C ILE A 111 -7.15 7.59 1.20
N GLY A 112 -6.69 7.04 0.08
CA GLY A 112 -5.41 6.35 -0.02
C GLY A 112 -5.44 4.92 0.51
N THR A 113 -4.56 4.09 -0.02
CA THR A 113 -4.46 2.66 0.38
C THR A 113 -4.18 2.49 1.87
N THR A 114 -3.30 3.31 2.43
CA THR A 114 -2.95 3.25 3.85
C THR A 114 -4.13 3.65 4.74
N GLY A 115 -4.84 4.75 4.39
CA GLY A 115 -6.02 5.20 5.12
C GLY A 115 -7.13 4.16 5.10
N ALA A 116 -7.48 3.65 3.92
CA ALA A 116 -8.48 2.60 3.76
C ALA A 116 -8.11 1.33 4.52
N SER A 117 -6.82 0.94 4.50
CA SER A 117 -6.33 -0.22 5.22
C SER A 117 -6.48 -0.07 6.73
N MET A 118 -6.13 1.08 7.30
CA MET A 118 -6.29 1.35 8.74
C MET A 118 -7.74 1.29 9.19
N VAL A 119 -8.66 1.83 8.38
CA VAL A 119 -10.10 1.86 8.69
C VAL A 119 -10.71 0.46 8.58
N MET A 120 -10.37 -0.30 7.54
CA MET A 120 -11.07 -1.53 7.17
C MET A 120 -10.49 -2.81 7.78
N ILE A 121 -9.20 -2.83 8.18
CA ILE A 121 -8.57 -4.05 8.69
C ILE A 121 -9.17 -4.50 10.03
N ARG A 122 -9.46 -3.56 10.92
CA ARG A 122 -10.00 -3.87 12.25
C ARG A 122 -11.39 -4.48 12.18
N PRO A 123 -12.40 -3.90 11.47
CA PRO A 123 -13.70 -4.53 11.26
C PRO A 123 -13.60 -5.91 10.61
N LEU A 124 -12.73 -6.05 9.60
CA LEU A 124 -12.53 -7.32 8.92
C LEU A 124 -12.00 -8.41 9.86
N LEU A 125 -10.98 -8.10 10.65
CA LEU A 125 -10.42 -9.06 11.62
C LEU A 125 -11.42 -9.40 12.73
N ARG A 126 -12.15 -8.40 13.29
CA ARG A 126 -13.18 -8.64 14.31
C ARG A 126 -14.29 -9.55 13.81
N ALA A 127 -14.81 -9.30 12.60
CA ALA A 127 -15.83 -10.14 11.99
C ALA A 127 -15.40 -11.61 11.86
N ASN A 128 -14.11 -11.86 11.68
CA ASN A 128 -13.58 -13.20 11.41
C ASN A 128 -12.91 -13.87 12.63
N GLN A 129 -13.00 -13.31 13.85
CA GLN A 129 -12.38 -13.88 15.05
C GLN A 129 -12.82 -15.31 15.39
N TRP A 130 -14.04 -15.69 15.03
CA TRP A 130 -14.59 -17.03 15.28
C TRP A 130 -14.03 -18.10 14.31
N ARG A 131 -13.37 -17.71 13.22
CA ARG A 131 -12.86 -18.61 12.18
C ARG A 131 -11.50 -19.20 12.57
N SER A 132 -11.24 -20.43 12.11
CA SER A 132 -9.96 -21.13 12.40
C SER A 132 -8.79 -20.56 11.63
N ARG A 133 -9.04 -20.09 10.41
CA ARG A 133 -8.01 -19.59 9.49
C ARG A 133 -8.51 -18.37 8.72
N CYS A 134 -7.85 -17.24 8.92
CA CYS A 134 -8.17 -15.97 8.24
C CYS A 134 -7.03 -15.48 7.33
N VAL A 135 -5.96 -16.27 7.15
CA VAL A 135 -4.78 -15.85 6.38
C VAL A 135 -5.17 -15.43 4.96
N HIS A 136 -6.00 -16.22 4.27
CA HIS A 136 -6.46 -15.88 2.92
C HIS A 136 -7.22 -14.55 2.90
N THR A 137 -8.06 -14.27 3.89
CA THR A 137 -8.80 -12.99 3.98
C THR A 137 -7.85 -11.80 4.09
N VAL A 138 -6.79 -11.92 4.89
CA VAL A 138 -5.76 -10.88 5.02
C VAL A 138 -4.95 -10.71 3.74
N VAL A 139 -4.58 -11.82 3.08
CA VAL A 139 -3.85 -11.78 1.81
C VAL A 139 -4.67 -11.06 0.73
N PHE A 140 -5.95 -11.41 0.58
CA PHE A 140 -6.82 -10.73 -0.38
C PHE A 140 -7.11 -9.28 -0.01
N PHE A 141 -7.16 -8.95 1.29
CA PHE A 141 -7.23 -7.57 1.76
C PHE A 141 -6.01 -6.75 1.31
N ILE A 142 -4.81 -7.30 1.43
CA ILE A 142 -3.59 -6.65 0.97
C ILE A 142 -3.65 -6.41 -0.54
N PHE A 143 -4.02 -7.41 -1.33
CA PHE A 143 -4.12 -7.26 -2.78
C PHE A 143 -5.18 -6.24 -3.20
N LEU A 144 -6.37 -6.30 -2.62
CA LEU A 144 -7.50 -5.47 -3.03
C LEU A 144 -7.44 -4.07 -2.42
N VAL A 145 -7.37 -3.97 -1.10
CA VAL A 145 -7.51 -2.68 -0.38
C VAL A 145 -6.17 -1.95 -0.30
N SER A 146 -5.10 -2.66 0.10
CA SER A 146 -3.80 -2.02 0.34
C SER A 146 -2.99 -1.80 -0.94
N ASN A 147 -3.43 -2.36 -2.08
CA ASN A 147 -2.72 -2.26 -3.35
C ASN A 147 -3.63 -1.77 -4.49
N ILE A 148 -4.41 -2.67 -5.09
CA ILE A 148 -5.19 -2.40 -6.30
C ILE A 148 -6.18 -1.25 -6.11
N GLY A 149 -6.77 -1.14 -4.92
CA GLY A 149 -7.74 -0.10 -4.59
C GLY A 149 -7.22 1.33 -4.76
N GLY A 150 -5.92 1.55 -4.61
CA GLY A 150 -5.31 2.87 -4.79
C GLY A 150 -5.12 3.32 -6.24
N SER A 151 -5.33 2.44 -7.21
CA SER A 151 -4.91 2.69 -8.60
C SER A 151 -5.79 3.64 -9.41
N LEU A 152 -6.97 4.05 -8.93
CA LEU A 152 -7.91 4.89 -9.71
C LEU A 152 -7.58 6.38 -9.69
N THR A 153 -7.10 6.89 -8.57
CA THR A 153 -6.88 8.33 -8.42
C THR A 153 -5.46 8.65 -7.96
N PRO A 154 -4.95 9.83 -8.27
CA PRO A 154 -3.67 10.29 -7.78
C PRO A 154 -3.54 10.32 -6.25
N ILE A 155 -4.64 10.43 -5.52
CA ILE A 155 -4.66 10.42 -4.05
C ILE A 155 -4.57 8.98 -3.50
N GLY A 156 -4.98 8.00 -4.30
CA GLY A 156 -5.02 6.60 -3.92
C GLY A 156 -3.67 5.97 -3.67
N ASP A 157 -2.67 6.36 -4.47
CA ASP A 157 -1.33 5.77 -4.39
C ASP A 157 -0.22 6.80 -4.65
N PRO A 158 0.85 6.84 -3.81
CA PRO A 158 1.94 7.79 -3.92
C PRO A 158 2.57 7.94 -5.31
N PRO A 159 2.86 6.87 -6.07
CA PRO A 159 3.39 7.00 -7.42
C PRO A 159 2.47 7.75 -8.38
N LEU A 160 1.15 7.55 -8.28
CA LEU A 160 0.16 8.26 -9.10
C LEU A 160 0.10 9.75 -8.75
N LEU A 161 0.25 10.07 -7.45
CA LEU A 161 0.33 11.44 -6.99
C LEU A 161 1.55 12.15 -7.58
N MET A 162 2.71 11.50 -7.59
CA MET A 162 3.92 12.04 -8.22
C MET A 162 3.72 12.28 -9.72
N GLY A 163 3.02 11.40 -10.40
CA GLY A 163 2.62 11.59 -11.80
C GLY A 163 1.73 12.82 -12.01
N PHE A 164 0.74 12.99 -11.11
CA PHE A 164 -0.15 14.15 -11.12
C PHE A 164 0.61 15.46 -10.89
N MET A 165 1.51 15.51 -9.91
CA MET A 165 2.36 16.68 -9.64
C MET A 165 3.26 17.04 -10.83
N ARG A 166 3.59 16.07 -11.70
CA ARG A 166 4.37 16.24 -12.92
C ARG A 166 3.53 16.48 -14.17
N GLY A 167 2.25 16.79 -14.02
CA GLY A 167 1.36 17.23 -15.09
C GLY A 167 0.47 16.15 -15.71
N VAL A 168 0.41 14.94 -15.17
CA VAL A 168 -0.57 13.94 -15.60
C VAL A 168 -1.95 14.36 -15.10
N PRO A 169 -2.97 14.54 -15.97
CA PRO A 169 -4.30 14.98 -15.55
C PRO A 169 -4.94 13.96 -14.59
N PHE A 170 -5.66 14.46 -13.58
CA PHE A 170 -6.38 13.62 -12.61
C PHE A 170 -7.31 12.60 -13.27
N GLN A 171 -8.04 13.05 -14.28
CA GLN A 171 -9.00 12.21 -15.01
C GLN A 171 -8.33 11.12 -15.85
N TRP A 172 -7.06 11.29 -16.21
CA TRP A 172 -6.34 10.32 -17.02
C TRP A 172 -6.21 8.98 -16.27
N THR A 173 -5.82 9.02 -15.02
CA THR A 173 -5.71 7.81 -14.19
C THR A 173 -7.07 7.14 -14.03
N LEU A 174 -8.12 7.90 -13.72
CA LEU A 174 -9.47 7.39 -13.57
C LEU A 174 -9.95 6.64 -14.83
N ILE A 175 -9.83 7.26 -16.00
CA ILE A 175 -10.35 6.70 -17.25
C ILE A 175 -9.53 5.47 -17.70
N HIS A 176 -8.20 5.55 -17.64
CA HIS A 176 -7.35 4.50 -18.20
C HIS A 176 -7.11 3.34 -17.23
N MET A 177 -7.10 3.61 -15.92
CA MET A 177 -6.88 2.56 -14.92
C MET A 177 -8.16 1.85 -14.49
N LEU A 178 -9.34 2.47 -14.66
CA LEU A 178 -10.62 1.88 -14.27
C LEU A 178 -10.89 0.49 -14.91
N PRO A 179 -10.72 0.27 -16.23
CA PRO A 179 -10.97 -1.04 -16.83
C PRO A 179 -10.04 -2.12 -16.29
N VAL A 180 -8.76 -1.78 -16.13
CA VAL A 180 -7.73 -2.70 -15.62
C VAL A 180 -7.99 -3.03 -14.15
N MET A 181 -8.28 -2.01 -13.33
CA MET A 181 -8.62 -2.19 -11.93
C MET A 181 -9.89 -3.02 -11.77
N ALA A 182 -10.96 -2.67 -12.49
CA ALA A 182 -12.24 -3.38 -12.41
C ALA A 182 -12.10 -4.87 -12.76
N LEU A 183 -11.36 -5.19 -13.82
CA LEU A 183 -11.07 -6.58 -14.19
C LEU A 183 -10.35 -7.32 -13.06
N ASN A 184 -9.28 -6.75 -12.53
CA ASN A 184 -8.50 -7.38 -11.45
C ASN A 184 -9.34 -7.54 -10.16
N VAL A 185 -10.09 -6.52 -9.78
CA VAL A 185 -10.96 -6.56 -8.58
C VAL A 185 -12.02 -7.65 -8.74
N VAL A 186 -12.69 -7.73 -9.87
CA VAL A 186 -13.72 -8.77 -10.12
C VAL A 186 -13.10 -10.17 -10.07
N LEU A 187 -11.98 -10.41 -10.74
CA LEU A 187 -11.30 -11.69 -10.73
C LEU A 187 -10.87 -12.12 -9.32
N LEU A 188 -10.27 -11.19 -8.56
CA LEU A 188 -9.83 -11.46 -7.18
C LEU A 188 -11.01 -11.68 -6.23
N LEU A 189 -12.09 -10.91 -6.35
CA LEU A 189 -13.29 -11.11 -5.53
C LEU A 189 -13.97 -12.46 -5.82
N ILE A 190 -14.04 -12.90 -7.08
CA ILE A 190 -14.54 -14.21 -7.43
C ILE A 190 -13.67 -15.30 -6.81
N LEU A 191 -12.36 -15.21 -6.98
CA LEU A 191 -11.42 -16.18 -6.42
C LEU A 191 -11.52 -16.21 -4.88
N TYR A 192 -11.56 -15.05 -4.25
CA TYR A 192 -11.76 -14.90 -2.82
C TYR A 192 -13.04 -15.59 -2.36
N TYR A 193 -14.17 -15.30 -3.01
CA TYR A 193 -15.46 -15.86 -2.63
C TYR A 193 -15.49 -17.40 -2.69
N ILE A 194 -14.86 -17.97 -3.71
CA ILE A 194 -14.74 -19.44 -3.84
C ILE A 194 -13.90 -20.01 -2.69
N MET A 195 -12.75 -19.40 -2.41
CA MET A 195 -11.85 -19.85 -1.34
C MET A 195 -12.48 -19.69 0.03
N ASP A 196 -13.06 -18.51 0.30
CA ASP A 196 -13.67 -18.20 1.59
C ASP A 196 -14.93 -19.03 1.87
N SER A 197 -15.74 -19.31 0.85
CA SER A 197 -16.91 -20.17 0.98
C SER A 197 -16.53 -21.62 1.32
N ARG A 198 -15.41 -22.11 0.78
CA ARG A 198 -14.90 -23.45 1.13
C ARG A 198 -14.37 -23.48 2.58
N ALA A 199 -13.65 -22.46 2.99
CA ALA A 199 -13.14 -22.33 4.36
C ALA A 199 -14.31 -22.18 5.37
N TYR A 200 -15.31 -21.38 5.06
CA TYR A 200 -16.52 -21.17 5.87
C TYR A 200 -17.26 -22.49 6.11
N LYS A 201 -17.50 -23.30 5.05
CA LYS A 201 -18.13 -24.60 5.19
C LYS A 201 -17.36 -25.55 6.10
N LYS A 202 -16.01 -25.53 6.05
CA LYS A 202 -15.16 -26.34 6.94
C LYS A 202 -15.28 -25.89 8.39
N ASP A 203 -15.33 -24.59 8.65
CA ASP A 203 -15.48 -24.04 10.01
C ASP A 203 -16.85 -24.41 10.61
N LEU A 204 -17.93 -24.34 9.83
CA LEU A 204 -19.26 -24.79 10.24
C LEU A 204 -19.31 -26.29 10.53
N ALA A 205 -18.70 -27.11 9.69
CA ALA A 205 -18.61 -28.55 9.90
C ALA A 205 -17.82 -28.93 11.17
N ALA A 206 -16.88 -28.07 11.58
CA ALA A 206 -16.14 -28.20 12.84
C ALA A 206 -16.92 -27.67 14.07
N GLY A 207 -18.21 -27.33 13.93
CA GLY A 207 -19.06 -26.84 15.03
C GLY A 207 -18.85 -25.37 15.42
N ARG A 208 -18.07 -24.61 14.67
CA ARG A 208 -17.87 -23.18 14.92
C ARG A 208 -19.07 -22.39 14.42
N LYS A 209 -19.48 -21.38 15.17
CA LYS A 209 -20.62 -20.52 14.80
C LYS A 209 -20.18 -19.08 14.65
N PRO A 210 -20.73 -18.32 13.68
CA PRO A 210 -20.50 -16.89 13.58
C PRO A 210 -20.95 -16.20 14.88
N LEU A 211 -20.10 -15.34 15.43
CA LEU A 211 -20.46 -14.51 16.58
C LEU A 211 -21.45 -13.45 16.08
N THR A 212 -22.71 -13.65 16.36
CA THR A 212 -23.77 -12.64 16.17
C THR A 212 -24.00 -11.99 17.52
N GLY A 213 -23.59 -10.76 17.67
CA GLY A 213 -23.84 -9.93 18.84
C GLY A 213 -22.66 -9.81 19.80
N GLY A 214 -22.11 -8.61 19.84
CA GLY A 214 -21.44 -7.98 20.96
C GLY A 214 -20.47 -8.80 21.78
N ALA A 215 -19.26 -8.99 21.31
CA ALA A 215 -18.13 -9.06 22.26
C ALA A 215 -17.87 -7.61 22.73
N LYS A 216 -18.35 -7.29 23.95
CA LYS A 216 -17.98 -6.10 24.69
C LYS A 216 -16.48 -6.05 24.93
#